data_691ff7ad2102e8bbf02286fb75ada3ae
#
_entry.id   691ff7ad2102e8bbf02286fb75ada3ae
#
_cell.length_a   1.000
_cell.length_b   1.000
_cell.length_c   1.000
_cell.angle_alpha   90.00
_cell.angle_beta   90.00
_cell.angle_gamma   90.00
#
_symmetry.space_group_name_H-M   'P 1'
#
loop_
_entity.id
_entity.type
_entity.pdbx_description
1 polymer ?
#
loop_
_entity_poly.entity_id
_entity_poly.type
_entity_poly.pdbx_seq_one_letter_code
_entity_poly.pdbx_strand_id
1 'polypeptide(L)'
;MKYQNDIDKMNTNRNLFLMSLPIFVELLLQLLVGNVDQMMVSRVSQPSVAAIVNANQIMNLVIIVLSMASTAVTVILSQYLGAQDEKNASRTCMVSIVLIGSVSLAATILVFAGHTPLYRAIHVPEEVFDEASLYLLIVGAFILVQGLYLTFSAMIRAFAMVKEVMIISVIMNAMNIVGNAILINGWFGMPQLGAVGAAISTDISKLVGLTLMIGMFFKSRRVKMGMSYLRPFPVQILKNLCLLAIPTGVESFSYNLSQMIILGIVNSFGTLVTVTKGYCTIFANIDYGYAMAIATATQIVLGYLIGARRLNDIQKRVNATLKVAIAACVGMAVLMCLGGKYIFLIFTDNPEIIALGRRILVIEIVLEIGRAVNIVMTKCLIAVGDVLTPTTVGITFQWVVAAAGSWLLGSKLGWGLEGVWIAMAADECVRGLIYAVHFKKERWKKNFKGVKTEAELGEA
;
A
#
# COMPACT_ATOMS: atom_id res chain seq x y z
N MET A 1 14.76 -10.26 -30.78
CA MET A 1 14.03 -11.54 -30.55
C MET A 1 14.00 -11.97 -29.08
N LYS A 2 15.14 -12.12 -28.36
CA LYS A 2 15.16 -12.61 -26.97
C LYS A 2 14.34 -11.71 -26.02
N TYR A 3 14.53 -10.40 -26.10
CA TYR A 3 13.83 -9.41 -25.25
C TYR A 3 12.33 -9.38 -25.48
N GLN A 4 11.86 -9.42 -26.73
CA GLN A 4 10.42 -9.51 -27.02
C GLN A 4 9.79 -10.78 -26.47
N ASN A 5 10.50 -11.91 -26.56
CA ASN A 5 10.07 -13.17 -25.95
C ASN A 5 9.95 -13.08 -24.42
N ASP A 6 10.82 -12.29 -23.77
CA ASP A 6 10.76 -12.09 -22.31
C ASP A 6 9.54 -11.25 -21.92
N ILE A 7 9.19 -10.20 -22.68
CA ILE A 7 7.95 -9.43 -22.46
C ILE A 7 6.72 -10.28 -22.73
N ASP A 8 6.71 -11.12 -23.78
CA ASP A 8 5.59 -12.02 -24.07
C ASP A 8 5.37 -13.02 -22.94
N LYS A 9 6.43 -13.60 -22.40
CA LYS A 9 6.37 -14.48 -21.23
C LYS A 9 5.81 -13.74 -20.01
N MET A 10 6.27 -12.50 -19.77
CA MET A 10 5.80 -11.67 -18.66
C MET A 10 4.33 -11.32 -18.80
N ASN A 11 3.82 -11.13 -20.02
CA ASN A 11 2.43 -10.78 -20.34
C ASN A 11 1.47 -12.00 -20.35
N THR A 12 1.80 -13.12 -19.72
CA THR A 12 0.92 -14.29 -19.59
C THR A 12 0.14 -14.26 -18.28
N ASN A 13 -1.06 -14.87 -18.24
CA ASN A 13 -1.84 -15.01 -17.00
C ASN A 13 -1.10 -15.83 -15.95
N ARG A 14 -0.38 -16.87 -16.36
CA ARG A 14 0.44 -17.70 -15.47
C ARG A 14 1.52 -16.87 -14.79
N ASN A 15 2.22 -16.05 -15.56
CA ASN A 15 3.32 -15.25 -15.00
C ASN A 15 2.79 -14.11 -14.13
N LEU A 16 1.65 -13.50 -14.50
CA LEU A 16 0.97 -12.52 -13.66
C LEU A 16 0.60 -13.13 -12.30
N PHE A 17 0.03 -14.34 -12.27
CA PHE A 17 -0.27 -15.06 -11.03
C PHE A 17 1.00 -15.33 -10.21
N LEU A 18 2.06 -15.81 -10.88
CA LEU A 18 3.36 -16.05 -10.22
C LEU A 18 4.01 -14.78 -9.68
N MET A 19 3.70 -13.61 -10.23
CA MET A 19 4.14 -12.31 -9.72
C MET A 19 3.21 -11.79 -8.60
N SER A 20 1.91 -11.99 -8.72
CA SER A 20 0.95 -11.50 -7.72
C SER A 20 1.02 -12.27 -6.41
N LEU A 21 1.27 -13.59 -6.43
CA LEU A 21 1.30 -14.41 -5.24
C LEU A 21 2.39 -13.97 -4.23
N PRO A 22 3.65 -13.72 -4.61
CA PRO A 22 4.65 -13.17 -3.69
C PRO A 22 4.26 -11.81 -3.10
N ILE A 23 3.68 -10.92 -3.91
CA ILE A 23 3.21 -9.62 -3.43
C ILE A 23 2.07 -9.80 -2.42
N PHE A 24 1.15 -10.72 -2.68
CA PHE A 24 0.05 -11.00 -1.76
C PHE A 24 0.56 -11.55 -0.42
N VAL A 25 1.48 -12.52 -0.46
CA VAL A 25 2.11 -13.06 0.75
C VAL A 25 2.81 -11.96 1.54
N GLU A 26 3.53 -11.07 0.87
CA GLU A 26 4.18 -9.92 1.52
C GLU A 26 3.17 -9.01 2.23
N LEU A 27 2.04 -8.67 1.56
CA LEU A 27 0.99 -7.84 2.14
C LEU A 27 0.31 -8.50 3.34
N LEU A 28 0.04 -9.81 3.25
CA LEU A 28 -0.50 -10.58 4.39
C LEU A 28 0.46 -10.60 5.57
N LEU A 29 1.76 -10.79 5.33
CA LEU A 29 2.76 -10.75 6.40
C LEU A 29 2.84 -9.39 7.07
N GLN A 30 2.76 -8.30 6.31
CA GLN A 30 2.73 -6.95 6.89
C GLN A 30 1.52 -6.75 7.81
N LEU A 31 0.33 -7.23 7.41
CA LEU A 31 -0.87 -7.18 8.26
C LEU A 31 -0.71 -8.02 9.53
N LEU A 32 -0.18 -9.23 9.41
CA LEU A 32 0.00 -10.14 10.54
C LEU A 32 1.01 -9.60 11.56
N VAL A 33 2.17 -9.12 11.10
CA VAL A 33 3.24 -8.65 12.00
C VAL A 33 2.80 -7.44 12.80
N GLY A 34 2.11 -6.46 12.20
CA GLY A 34 1.59 -5.31 12.93
C GLY A 34 0.63 -5.69 14.08
N ASN A 35 -0.17 -6.75 13.88
CA ASN A 35 -1.04 -7.27 14.94
C ASN A 35 -0.27 -8.08 16.00
N VAL A 36 0.74 -8.85 15.59
CA VAL A 36 1.60 -9.63 16.50
C VAL A 36 2.38 -8.70 17.43
N ASP A 37 2.96 -7.62 16.93
CA ASP A 37 3.67 -6.63 17.72
C ASP A 37 2.80 -6.07 18.84
N GLN A 38 1.58 -5.61 18.50
CA GLN A 38 0.61 -5.10 19.49
C GLN A 38 0.19 -6.16 20.51
N MET A 39 -0.04 -7.41 20.06
CA MET A 39 -0.40 -8.52 20.91
C MET A 39 0.73 -8.91 21.88
N MET A 40 1.99 -8.84 21.45
CA MET A 40 3.13 -9.13 22.33
C MET A 40 3.27 -8.05 23.40
N VAL A 41 3.18 -6.76 23.04
CA VAL A 41 3.28 -5.66 23.98
C VAL A 41 2.11 -5.63 24.96
N SER A 42 0.88 -5.98 24.50
CA SER A 42 -0.31 -5.98 25.36
C SER A 42 -0.23 -6.93 26.56
N ARG A 43 0.59 -7.99 26.45
CA ARG A 43 0.85 -8.94 27.54
C ARG A 43 1.79 -8.37 28.62
N VAL A 44 2.53 -7.32 28.29
CA VAL A 44 3.52 -6.72 29.20
C VAL A 44 2.93 -5.46 29.86
N SER A 45 2.32 -4.57 29.06
CA SER A 45 1.82 -3.29 29.55
C SER A 45 0.70 -2.76 28.62
N GLN A 46 -0.46 -2.46 29.20
CA GLN A 46 -1.57 -1.81 28.47
C GLN A 46 -1.24 -0.35 28.08
N PRO A 47 -0.63 0.48 28.95
CA PRO A 47 -0.17 1.81 28.57
C PRO A 47 0.80 1.80 27.38
N SER A 48 1.72 0.84 27.32
CA SER A 48 2.67 0.70 26.20
C SER A 48 1.96 0.45 24.86
N VAL A 49 0.82 -0.26 24.85
CA VAL A 49 0.01 -0.42 23.62
C VAL A 49 -0.54 0.92 23.16
N ALA A 50 -1.08 1.72 24.10
CA ALA A 50 -1.58 3.06 23.78
C ALA A 50 -0.48 3.98 23.23
N ALA A 51 0.73 3.91 23.81
CA ALA A 51 1.90 4.64 23.34
C ALA A 51 2.23 4.26 21.88
N ILE A 52 2.31 2.97 21.56
CA ILE A 52 2.58 2.46 20.19
C ILE A 52 1.49 2.89 19.21
N VAL A 53 0.22 2.80 19.59
CA VAL A 53 -0.90 3.19 18.71
C VAL A 53 -0.81 4.67 18.33
N ASN A 54 -0.55 5.55 19.31
CA ASN A 54 -0.39 6.98 19.05
C ASN A 54 0.82 7.29 18.14
N ALA A 55 1.95 6.66 18.39
CA ALA A 55 3.15 6.83 17.55
C ALA A 55 2.90 6.32 16.12
N ASN A 56 2.23 5.17 15.97
CA ASN A 56 1.92 4.59 14.66
C ASN A 56 0.97 5.46 13.84
N GLN A 57 0.10 6.27 14.44
CA GLN A 57 -0.73 7.24 13.69
C GLN A 57 0.14 8.24 12.92
N ILE A 58 1.17 8.78 13.57
CA ILE A 58 2.12 9.71 12.94
C ILE A 58 2.96 8.98 11.89
N MET A 59 3.50 7.81 12.26
CA MET A 59 4.33 7.01 11.35
C MET A 59 3.58 6.57 10.10
N ASN A 60 2.29 6.24 10.19
CA ASN A 60 1.46 5.88 9.05
C ASN A 60 1.36 7.01 8.01
N LEU A 61 1.25 8.27 8.45
CA LEU A 61 1.25 9.41 7.52
C LEU A 61 2.57 9.51 6.77
N VAL A 62 3.69 9.32 7.44
CA VAL A 62 5.02 9.30 6.82
C VAL A 62 5.14 8.14 5.82
N ILE A 63 4.70 6.94 6.21
CA ILE A 63 4.74 5.75 5.35
C ILE A 63 3.88 5.93 4.10
N ILE A 64 2.73 6.58 4.18
CA ILE A 64 1.89 6.90 3.01
C ILE A 64 2.69 7.72 1.99
N VAL A 65 3.34 8.80 2.44
CA VAL A 65 4.14 9.67 1.56
C VAL A 65 5.28 8.90 0.89
N LEU A 66 6.03 8.09 1.66
CA LEU A 66 7.14 7.29 1.16
C LEU A 66 6.68 6.20 0.19
N SER A 67 5.54 5.57 0.47
CA SER A 67 4.96 4.51 -0.38
C SER A 67 4.48 5.04 -1.73
N MET A 68 3.91 6.26 -1.77
CA MET A 68 3.48 6.88 -3.01
C MET A 68 4.68 7.24 -3.90
N ALA A 69 5.73 7.80 -3.31
CA ALA A 69 6.98 8.04 -4.03
C ALA A 69 7.59 6.72 -4.57
N SER A 70 7.58 5.66 -3.78
CA SER A 70 8.06 4.32 -4.19
C SER A 70 7.22 3.72 -5.32
N THR A 71 5.89 3.95 -5.31
CA THR A 71 5.02 3.52 -6.42
C THR A 71 5.40 4.23 -7.73
N ALA A 72 5.64 5.53 -7.68
CA ALA A 72 6.10 6.30 -8.85
C ALA A 72 7.43 5.77 -9.40
N VAL A 73 8.37 5.38 -8.52
CA VAL A 73 9.64 4.75 -8.92
C VAL A 73 9.38 3.46 -9.67
N THR A 74 8.52 2.58 -9.16
CA THR A 74 8.20 1.30 -9.82
C THR A 74 7.64 1.52 -11.22
N VAL A 75 6.74 2.49 -11.39
CA VAL A 75 6.11 2.81 -12.69
C VAL A 75 7.15 3.33 -13.69
N ILE A 76 7.88 4.39 -13.33
CA ILE A 76 8.82 5.04 -14.26
C ILE A 76 9.97 4.11 -14.61
N LEU A 77 10.51 3.42 -13.61
CA LEU A 77 11.62 2.49 -13.82
C LEU A 77 11.22 1.31 -14.72
N SER A 78 10.02 0.72 -14.52
CA SER A 78 9.54 -0.37 -15.38
C SER A 78 9.32 0.09 -16.84
N GLN A 79 8.93 1.34 -17.07
CA GLN A 79 8.82 1.92 -18.41
C GLN A 79 10.19 2.07 -19.08
N TYR A 80 11.21 2.62 -18.39
CA TYR A 80 12.55 2.71 -18.95
C TYR A 80 13.19 1.34 -19.20
N LEU A 81 12.95 0.38 -18.29
CA LEU A 81 13.40 -1.00 -18.53
C LEU A 81 12.70 -1.63 -19.72
N GLY A 82 11.39 -1.36 -19.89
CA GLY A 82 10.60 -1.77 -21.05
C GLY A 82 11.09 -1.12 -22.37
N ALA A 83 11.61 0.08 -22.30
CA ALA A 83 12.23 0.77 -23.44
C ALA A 83 13.68 0.36 -23.70
N GLN A 84 14.30 -0.47 -22.86
CA GLN A 84 15.73 -0.81 -22.87
C GLN A 84 16.65 0.43 -22.71
N ASP A 85 16.15 1.49 -22.08
CA ASP A 85 16.91 2.71 -21.82
C ASP A 85 17.65 2.58 -20.48
N GLU A 86 18.79 1.88 -20.47
CA GLU A 86 19.60 1.64 -19.28
C GLU A 86 20.09 2.93 -18.63
N LYS A 87 20.35 3.97 -19.42
CA LYS A 87 20.85 5.25 -18.91
C LYS A 87 19.80 5.97 -18.08
N ASN A 88 18.57 6.12 -18.61
CA ASN A 88 17.49 6.75 -17.87
C ASN A 88 16.93 5.85 -16.76
N ALA A 89 16.99 4.53 -16.89
CA ALA A 89 16.73 3.60 -15.79
C ALA A 89 17.71 3.83 -14.63
N SER A 90 19.02 3.94 -14.90
CA SER A 90 20.06 4.24 -13.90
C SER A 90 19.87 5.63 -13.27
N ARG A 91 19.55 6.64 -14.08
CA ARG A 91 19.20 8.00 -13.61
C ARG A 91 17.97 7.97 -12.69
N THR A 92 16.93 7.22 -13.05
CA THR A 92 15.73 7.07 -12.23
C THR A 92 16.06 6.49 -10.87
N CYS A 93 16.88 5.44 -10.79
CA CYS A 93 17.32 4.87 -9.53
C CYS A 93 18.05 5.90 -8.65
N MET A 94 19.00 6.64 -9.24
CA MET A 94 19.76 7.64 -8.49
C MET A 94 18.89 8.80 -8.01
N VAL A 95 18.02 9.35 -8.88
CA VAL A 95 17.08 10.43 -8.49
C VAL A 95 16.12 9.96 -7.41
N SER A 96 15.65 8.72 -7.48
CA SER A 96 14.72 8.16 -6.47
C SER A 96 15.38 8.06 -5.09
N ILE A 97 16.64 7.64 -5.01
CA ILE A 97 17.40 7.61 -3.76
C ILE A 97 17.55 9.02 -3.19
N VAL A 98 17.89 10.00 -4.02
CA VAL A 98 18.01 11.40 -3.58
C VAL A 98 16.67 11.95 -3.12
N LEU A 99 15.61 11.77 -3.92
CA LEU A 99 14.26 12.28 -3.61
C LEU A 99 13.74 11.66 -2.31
N ILE A 100 13.65 10.33 -2.24
CA ILE A 100 13.06 9.66 -1.08
C ILE A 100 13.97 9.80 0.14
N GLY A 101 15.29 9.79 -0.06
CA GLY A 101 16.24 10.07 1.01
C GLY A 101 16.07 11.47 1.59
N SER A 102 15.90 12.49 0.74
CA SER A 102 15.65 13.88 1.19
C SER A 102 14.29 14.01 1.91
N VAL A 103 13.23 13.40 1.37
CA VAL A 103 11.89 13.40 2.00
C VAL A 103 11.94 12.66 3.35
N SER A 104 12.62 11.52 3.42
CA SER A 104 12.78 10.75 4.67
C SER A 104 13.56 11.54 5.71
N LEU A 105 14.64 12.22 5.32
CA LEU A 105 15.43 13.07 6.21
C LEU A 105 14.60 14.25 6.73
N ALA A 106 13.85 14.92 5.85
CA ALA A 106 12.94 15.99 6.25
C ALA A 106 11.88 15.48 7.24
N ALA A 107 11.29 14.30 6.98
CA ALA A 107 10.32 13.68 7.88
C ALA A 107 10.95 13.32 9.24
N THR A 108 12.18 12.81 9.27
CA THR A 108 12.94 12.58 10.50
C THR A 108 13.08 13.88 11.31
N ILE A 109 13.55 14.96 10.67
CA ILE A 109 13.72 16.26 11.33
C ILE A 109 12.38 16.77 11.87
N LEU A 110 11.29 16.67 11.07
CA LEU A 110 9.95 17.09 11.49
C LEU A 110 9.43 16.28 12.69
N VAL A 111 9.66 14.97 12.72
CA VAL A 111 9.28 14.12 13.86
C VAL A 111 10.08 14.52 15.10
N PHE A 112 11.39 14.70 14.99
CA PHE A 112 12.23 15.09 16.13
C PHE A 112 11.89 16.47 16.69
N ALA A 113 11.65 17.45 15.81
CA ALA A 113 11.29 18.81 16.22
C ALA A 113 9.82 18.95 16.63
N GLY A 114 8.93 18.12 16.04
CA GLY A 114 7.49 18.30 16.13
C GLY A 114 6.74 17.27 16.98
N HIS A 115 7.38 16.24 17.54
CA HIS A 115 6.67 15.17 18.27
C HIS A 115 5.82 15.71 19.44
N THR A 116 6.38 16.60 20.24
CA THR A 116 5.66 17.19 21.40
C THR A 116 4.41 17.99 21.00
N PRO A 117 4.48 18.99 20.08
CA PRO A 117 3.28 19.72 19.65
C PRO A 117 2.28 18.81 18.90
N LEU A 118 2.75 17.80 18.13
CA LEU A 118 1.87 16.84 17.47
C LEU A 118 1.09 16.00 18.49
N TYR A 119 1.75 15.49 19.52
CA TYR A 119 1.09 14.70 20.56
C TYR A 119 0.10 15.50 21.39
N ARG A 120 0.43 16.77 21.68
CA ARG A 120 -0.52 17.69 22.33
C ARG A 120 -1.74 17.97 21.46
N ALA A 121 -1.54 18.13 20.13
CA ALA A 121 -2.63 18.38 19.19
C ALA A 121 -3.60 17.18 19.05
N ILE A 122 -3.11 15.94 19.16
CA ILE A 122 -3.95 14.74 19.14
C ILE A 122 -4.36 14.27 20.56
N HIS A 123 -4.12 15.09 21.59
CA HIS A 123 -4.53 14.85 22.98
C HIS A 123 -4.05 13.50 23.53
N VAL A 124 -2.77 13.16 23.32
CA VAL A 124 -2.19 11.97 23.93
C VAL A 124 -2.23 12.10 25.45
N PRO A 125 -2.76 11.10 26.20
CA PRO A 125 -2.80 11.15 27.66
C PRO A 125 -1.41 11.30 28.28
N GLU A 126 -1.30 12.11 29.33
CA GLU A 126 -0.02 12.38 30.00
C GLU A 126 0.65 11.12 30.56
N GLU A 127 -0.15 10.13 30.97
CA GLU A 127 0.35 8.86 31.50
C GLU A 127 1.20 8.05 30.52
N VAL A 128 0.96 8.21 29.23
CA VAL A 128 1.66 7.47 28.16
C VAL A 128 2.53 8.38 27.30
N PHE A 129 2.57 9.68 27.59
CA PHE A 129 3.21 10.69 26.74
C PHE A 129 4.71 10.45 26.59
N ASP A 130 5.41 10.19 27.67
CA ASP A 130 6.87 9.99 27.66
C ASP A 130 7.25 8.71 26.92
N GLU A 131 6.52 7.61 27.17
CA GLU A 131 6.75 6.33 26.49
C GLU A 131 6.43 6.42 25.00
N ALA A 132 5.31 7.08 24.63
CA ALA A 132 4.94 7.32 23.24
C ALA A 132 5.99 8.20 22.54
N SER A 133 6.49 9.25 23.20
CA SER A 133 7.53 10.13 22.67
C SER A 133 8.82 9.37 22.43
N LEU A 134 9.27 8.58 23.39
CA LEU A 134 10.49 7.77 23.26
C LEU A 134 10.35 6.75 22.11
N TYR A 135 9.22 6.04 22.04
CA TYR A 135 8.94 5.12 20.94
C TYR A 135 8.99 5.82 19.58
N LEU A 136 8.29 6.97 19.45
CA LEU A 136 8.24 7.73 18.20
C LEU A 136 9.63 8.25 17.81
N LEU A 137 10.44 8.70 18.74
CA LEU A 137 11.79 9.18 18.46
C LEU A 137 12.71 8.05 17.99
N ILE A 138 12.62 6.84 18.58
CA ILE A 138 13.38 5.67 18.15
C ILE A 138 13.00 5.30 16.71
N VAL A 139 11.71 5.04 16.45
CA VAL A 139 11.24 4.67 15.10
C VAL A 139 11.44 5.83 14.11
N GLY A 140 11.32 7.08 14.58
CA GLY A 140 11.54 8.29 13.81
C GLY A 140 12.98 8.46 13.32
N ALA A 141 13.97 8.03 14.13
CA ALA A 141 15.38 8.04 13.72
C ALA A 141 15.64 7.12 12.51
N PHE A 142 14.83 6.09 12.33
CA PHE A 142 14.96 5.11 11.24
C PHE A 142 14.04 5.37 10.03
N ILE A 143 13.35 6.52 9.96
CA ILE A 143 12.54 6.89 8.79
C ILE A 143 13.38 6.86 7.51
N LEU A 144 14.65 7.29 7.56
CA LEU A 144 15.55 7.22 6.41
C LEU A 144 15.79 5.77 5.97
N VAL A 145 16.00 4.86 6.91
CA VAL A 145 16.16 3.42 6.63
C VAL A 145 14.88 2.86 6.00
N GLN A 146 13.73 3.22 6.54
CA GLN A 146 12.42 2.82 6.01
C GLN A 146 12.21 3.34 4.58
N GLY A 147 12.51 4.61 4.31
CA GLY A 147 12.38 5.21 2.99
C GLY A 147 13.29 4.55 1.95
N LEU A 148 14.55 4.31 2.32
CA LEU A 148 15.48 3.60 1.45
C LEU A 148 15.07 2.15 1.22
N TYR A 149 14.58 1.43 2.25
CA TYR A 149 14.02 0.09 2.10
C TYR A 149 12.89 0.06 1.07
N LEU A 150 11.92 0.97 1.17
CA LEU A 150 10.82 1.09 0.23
C LEU A 150 11.32 1.43 -1.19
N THR A 151 12.34 2.28 -1.31
CA THR A 151 12.95 2.67 -2.59
C THR A 151 13.60 1.48 -3.28
N PHE A 152 14.47 0.75 -2.58
CA PHE A 152 15.12 -0.43 -3.15
C PHE A 152 14.12 -1.57 -3.43
N SER A 153 13.12 -1.76 -2.58
CA SER A 153 12.02 -2.69 -2.82
C SER A 153 11.26 -2.34 -4.11
N ALA A 154 10.94 -1.05 -4.32
CA ALA A 154 10.28 -0.57 -5.53
C ALA A 154 11.12 -0.80 -6.80
N MET A 155 12.44 -0.56 -6.72
CA MET A 155 13.38 -0.81 -7.82
C MET A 155 13.44 -2.30 -8.17
N ILE A 156 13.56 -3.18 -7.17
CA ILE A 156 13.63 -4.63 -7.37
C ILE A 156 12.32 -5.15 -7.94
N ARG A 157 11.17 -4.64 -7.49
CA ARG A 157 9.85 -4.95 -8.08
C ARG A 157 9.77 -4.48 -9.54
N ALA A 158 10.29 -3.30 -9.86
CA ALA A 158 10.36 -2.82 -11.25
C ALA A 158 11.21 -3.73 -12.13
N PHE A 159 12.20 -4.45 -11.57
CA PHE A 159 12.96 -5.51 -12.28
C PHE A 159 12.16 -6.80 -12.47
N ALA A 160 10.88 -6.83 -12.05
CA ALA A 160 10.03 -8.02 -11.99
C ALA A 160 10.55 -9.12 -11.04
N MET A 161 11.40 -8.77 -10.08
CA MET A 161 12.00 -9.67 -9.09
C MET A 161 11.18 -9.62 -7.77
N VAL A 162 9.87 -9.87 -7.89
CA VAL A 162 8.93 -9.75 -6.75
C VAL A 162 9.10 -10.88 -5.72
N LYS A 163 9.62 -12.03 -6.14
CA LYS A 163 9.90 -13.18 -5.28
C LYS A 163 11.01 -12.86 -4.27
N GLU A 164 12.04 -12.18 -4.73
CA GLU A 164 13.18 -11.76 -3.95
C GLU A 164 12.77 -10.75 -2.88
N VAL A 165 11.90 -9.81 -3.26
CA VAL A 165 11.32 -8.84 -2.32
C VAL A 165 10.53 -9.56 -1.23
N MET A 166 9.67 -10.51 -1.60
CA MET A 166 8.91 -11.33 -0.63
C MET A 166 9.84 -12.09 0.34
N ILE A 167 10.87 -12.77 -0.19
CA ILE A 167 11.80 -13.54 0.66
C ILE A 167 12.49 -12.63 1.68
N ILE A 168 12.97 -11.46 1.25
CA ILE A 168 13.61 -10.49 2.15
C ILE A 168 12.60 -9.98 3.19
N SER A 169 11.35 -9.72 2.78
CA SER A 169 10.28 -9.31 3.69
C SER A 169 9.97 -10.41 4.74
N VAL A 170 9.93 -11.68 4.32
CA VAL A 170 9.76 -12.83 5.25
C VAL A 170 10.89 -12.87 6.28
N ILE A 171 12.15 -12.74 5.83
CA ILE A 171 13.31 -12.75 6.73
C ILE A 171 13.24 -11.58 7.72
N MET A 172 12.94 -10.38 7.22
CA MET A 172 12.80 -9.17 8.04
C MET A 172 11.71 -9.33 9.10
N ASN A 173 10.54 -9.84 8.72
CA ASN A 173 9.41 -10.03 9.63
C ASN A 173 9.69 -11.15 10.65
N ALA A 174 10.32 -12.24 10.25
CA ALA A 174 10.74 -13.30 11.17
C ALA A 174 11.75 -12.77 12.21
N MET A 175 12.73 -11.96 11.78
CA MET A 175 13.67 -11.31 12.68
C MET A 175 12.97 -10.34 13.64
N ASN A 176 11.98 -9.60 13.17
CA ASN A 176 11.19 -8.70 14.01
C ASN A 176 10.44 -9.48 15.11
N ILE A 177 9.74 -10.58 14.76
CA ILE A 177 9.04 -11.41 15.74
C ILE A 177 10.00 -11.99 16.79
N VAL A 178 11.16 -12.52 16.35
CA VAL A 178 12.18 -13.05 17.28
C VAL A 178 12.77 -11.94 18.13
N GLY A 179 13.12 -10.80 17.54
CA GLY A 179 13.62 -9.64 18.25
C GLY A 179 12.63 -9.09 19.28
N ASN A 180 11.34 -9.05 18.94
CA ASN A 180 10.25 -8.68 19.84
C ASN A 180 10.17 -9.66 21.02
N ALA A 181 10.24 -10.97 20.76
CA ALA A 181 10.21 -11.98 21.84
C ALA A 181 11.38 -11.79 22.81
N ILE A 182 12.54 -11.41 22.33
CA ILE A 182 13.74 -11.17 23.16
C ILE A 182 13.63 -9.83 23.92
N LEU A 183 13.32 -8.74 23.24
CA LEU A 183 13.43 -7.38 23.79
C LEU A 183 12.16 -6.92 24.53
N ILE A 184 10.95 -7.38 24.10
CA ILE A 184 9.71 -7.04 24.80
C ILE A 184 9.60 -7.85 26.10
N ASN A 185 9.85 -9.17 26.03
CA ASN A 185 9.64 -10.08 27.16
C ASN A 185 10.89 -10.30 28.02
N GLY A 186 12.06 -9.83 27.59
CA GLY A 186 13.32 -10.01 28.33
C GLY A 186 13.87 -11.45 28.27
N TRP A 187 13.66 -12.19 27.16
CA TRP A 187 14.19 -13.54 27.04
C TRP A 187 15.72 -13.56 26.96
N PHE A 188 16.32 -14.69 27.29
CA PHE A 188 17.79 -14.90 27.33
C PHE A 188 18.55 -13.97 28.27
N GLY A 189 17.90 -13.46 29.34
CA GLY A 189 18.53 -12.59 30.33
C GLY A 189 18.65 -11.12 29.90
N MET A 190 18.00 -10.73 28.79
CA MET A 190 17.92 -9.34 28.38
C MET A 190 16.90 -8.57 29.25
N PRO A 191 17.07 -7.25 29.44
CA PRO A 191 16.08 -6.46 30.15
C PRO A 191 14.75 -6.42 29.40
N GLN A 192 13.64 -6.44 30.13
CA GLN A 192 12.30 -6.28 29.59
C GLN A 192 12.07 -4.80 29.21
N LEU A 193 12.11 -4.50 27.92
CA LEU A 193 12.06 -3.13 27.41
C LEU A 193 10.66 -2.69 26.94
N GLY A 194 9.66 -3.59 26.94
CA GLY A 194 8.29 -3.25 26.53
C GLY A 194 8.20 -2.61 25.13
N ALA A 195 7.55 -1.44 25.02
CA ALA A 195 7.40 -0.71 23.76
C ALA A 195 8.74 -0.30 23.14
N VAL A 196 9.70 0.12 23.95
CA VAL A 196 11.05 0.47 23.46
C VAL A 196 11.72 -0.73 22.81
N GLY A 197 11.55 -1.93 23.39
CA GLY A 197 12.03 -3.18 22.81
C GLY A 197 11.41 -3.47 21.45
N ALA A 198 10.11 -3.21 21.28
CA ALA A 198 9.41 -3.33 20.01
C ALA A 198 9.96 -2.36 18.95
N ALA A 199 10.21 -1.09 19.33
CA ALA A 199 10.79 -0.09 18.43
C ALA A 199 12.19 -0.52 17.94
N ILE A 200 13.08 -0.89 18.85
CA ILE A 200 14.44 -1.32 18.53
C ILE A 200 14.44 -2.56 17.64
N SER A 201 13.61 -3.56 17.96
CA SER A 201 13.46 -4.78 17.15
C SER A 201 13.01 -4.47 15.72
N THR A 202 12.02 -3.59 15.58
CA THR A 202 11.49 -3.15 14.30
C THR A 202 12.57 -2.45 13.47
N ASP A 203 13.33 -1.55 14.07
CA ASP A 203 14.36 -0.77 13.39
C ASP A 203 15.56 -1.63 12.96
N ILE A 204 16.03 -2.54 13.82
CA ILE A 204 17.08 -3.50 13.47
C ILE A 204 16.63 -4.38 12.32
N SER A 205 15.39 -4.91 12.35
CA SER A 205 14.85 -5.75 11.30
C SER A 205 14.75 -5.02 9.97
N LYS A 206 14.33 -3.75 9.98
CA LYS A 206 14.30 -2.88 8.79
C LYS A 206 15.69 -2.59 8.25
N LEU A 207 16.69 -2.38 9.11
CA LEU A 207 18.08 -2.16 8.69
C LEU A 207 18.65 -3.41 8.00
N VAL A 208 18.39 -4.61 8.54
CA VAL A 208 18.76 -5.86 7.89
C VAL A 208 18.01 -6.02 6.56
N GLY A 209 16.71 -5.75 6.55
CA GLY A 209 15.90 -5.75 5.32
C GLY A 209 16.48 -4.82 4.24
N LEU A 210 16.83 -3.59 4.60
CA LEU A 210 17.50 -2.64 3.69
C LEU A 210 18.82 -3.19 3.16
N THR A 211 19.67 -3.73 4.04
CA THR A 211 20.97 -4.28 3.65
C THR A 211 20.82 -5.42 2.63
N LEU A 212 19.85 -6.31 2.86
CA LEU A 212 19.53 -7.41 1.94
C LEU A 212 18.96 -6.88 0.61
N MET A 213 18.10 -5.85 0.64
CA MET A 213 17.57 -5.21 -0.58
C MET A 213 18.68 -4.56 -1.41
N ILE A 214 19.62 -3.85 -0.77
CA ILE A 214 20.79 -3.26 -1.44
C ILE A 214 21.64 -4.36 -2.06
N GLY A 215 21.95 -5.43 -1.31
CA GLY A 215 22.70 -6.57 -1.81
C GLY A 215 22.04 -7.22 -3.03
N MET A 216 20.71 -7.44 -2.99
CA MET A 216 19.94 -8.00 -4.10
C MET A 216 19.91 -7.07 -5.30
N PHE A 217 19.77 -5.75 -5.08
CA PHE A 217 19.80 -4.75 -6.13
C PHE A 217 21.12 -4.82 -6.92
N PHE A 218 22.27 -4.77 -6.25
CA PHE A 218 23.57 -4.87 -6.92
C PHE A 218 23.82 -6.23 -7.57
N LYS A 219 23.33 -7.32 -6.96
CA LYS A 219 23.40 -8.66 -7.55
C LYS A 219 22.62 -8.76 -8.85
N SER A 220 21.53 -8.03 -9.00
CA SER A 220 20.66 -8.06 -10.19
C SER A 220 21.36 -7.58 -11.48
N ARG A 221 22.34 -6.68 -11.36
CA ARG A 221 23.10 -6.05 -12.47
C ARG A 221 22.22 -5.46 -13.58
N ARG A 222 20.95 -5.11 -13.27
CA ARG A 222 20.00 -4.57 -14.25
C ARG A 222 20.26 -3.13 -14.62
N VAL A 223 20.83 -2.36 -13.72
CA VAL A 223 21.17 -0.94 -13.89
C VAL A 223 22.53 -0.66 -13.26
N LYS A 224 23.18 0.40 -13.70
CA LYS A 224 24.43 0.87 -13.13
C LYS A 224 24.17 2.02 -12.17
N MET A 225 24.87 2.04 -11.04
CA MET A 225 24.81 3.12 -10.07
C MET A 225 26.07 3.98 -10.14
N GLY A 226 25.92 5.29 -9.97
CA GLY A 226 27.07 6.20 -9.94
C GLY A 226 26.64 7.67 -9.93
N MET A 227 27.43 8.52 -9.29
CA MET A 227 27.17 9.97 -9.23
C MET A 227 27.19 10.65 -10.61
N SER A 228 27.82 10.02 -11.61
CA SER A 228 27.80 10.49 -13.01
C SER A 228 26.38 10.56 -13.59
N TYR A 229 25.47 9.70 -13.16
CA TYR A 229 24.07 9.71 -13.60
C TYR A 229 23.25 10.88 -13.05
N LEU A 230 23.75 11.59 -12.04
CA LEU A 230 23.18 12.83 -11.52
C LEU A 230 23.78 14.09 -12.17
N ARG A 231 24.72 13.95 -13.10
CA ARG A 231 25.37 15.08 -13.79
C ARG A 231 25.15 14.99 -15.29
N PRO A 232 24.44 15.97 -15.94
CA PRO A 232 23.63 17.02 -15.29
C PRO A 232 22.43 16.40 -14.55
N PHE A 233 21.94 17.10 -13.51
CA PHE A 233 20.83 16.57 -12.70
C PHE A 233 19.57 16.38 -13.55
N PRO A 234 18.98 15.17 -13.59
CA PRO A 234 17.87 14.84 -14.48
C PRO A 234 16.54 15.36 -13.94
N VAL A 235 16.34 16.68 -13.99
CA VAL A 235 15.16 17.40 -13.47
C VAL A 235 13.84 16.84 -14.04
N GLN A 236 13.84 16.39 -15.31
CA GLN A 236 12.64 15.84 -15.94
C GLN A 236 12.20 14.53 -15.28
N ILE A 237 13.14 13.67 -14.88
CA ILE A 237 12.83 12.44 -14.14
C ILE A 237 12.25 12.77 -12.76
N LEU A 238 12.87 13.73 -12.05
CA LEU A 238 12.35 14.22 -10.76
C LEU A 238 10.92 14.75 -10.92
N LYS A 239 10.67 15.59 -11.93
CA LYS A 239 9.34 16.14 -12.22
C LYS A 239 8.32 15.01 -12.49
N ASN A 240 8.70 14.01 -13.28
CA ASN A 240 7.81 12.89 -13.59
C ASN A 240 7.50 12.06 -12.33
N LEU A 241 8.49 11.81 -11.45
CA LEU A 241 8.28 11.13 -10.17
C LEU A 241 7.30 11.91 -9.28
N CYS A 242 7.50 13.23 -9.13
CA CYS A 242 6.61 14.09 -8.34
C CYS A 242 5.19 14.17 -8.93
N LEU A 243 5.06 14.25 -10.27
CA LEU A 243 3.76 14.29 -10.95
C LEU A 243 2.95 13.00 -10.76
N LEU A 244 3.61 11.87 -10.57
CA LEU A 244 2.95 10.60 -10.22
C LEU A 244 2.71 10.48 -8.71
N ALA A 245 3.70 10.82 -7.89
CA ALA A 245 3.64 10.62 -6.45
C ALA A 245 2.66 11.55 -5.74
N ILE A 246 2.68 12.86 -6.05
CA ILE A 246 1.89 13.85 -5.31
C ILE A 246 0.38 13.61 -5.44
N PRO A 247 -0.21 13.46 -6.64
CA PRO A 247 -1.65 13.23 -6.75
C PRO A 247 -2.09 11.92 -6.08
N THR A 248 -1.31 10.83 -6.25
CA THR A 248 -1.61 9.54 -5.60
C THR A 248 -1.49 9.63 -4.08
N GLY A 249 -0.55 10.42 -3.57
CA GLY A 249 -0.41 10.69 -2.14
C GLY A 249 -1.60 11.46 -1.57
N VAL A 250 -2.03 12.53 -2.26
CA VAL A 250 -3.21 13.32 -1.87
C VAL A 250 -4.48 12.47 -1.86
N GLU A 251 -4.67 11.61 -2.87
CA GLU A 251 -5.79 10.68 -2.93
C GLU A 251 -5.78 9.70 -1.75
N SER A 252 -4.64 9.08 -1.45
CA SER A 252 -4.51 8.15 -0.33
C SER A 252 -4.70 8.81 1.04
N PHE A 253 -4.22 10.04 1.20
CA PHE A 253 -4.46 10.81 2.42
C PHE A 253 -5.95 11.12 2.59
N SER A 254 -6.62 11.58 1.52
CA SER A 254 -8.06 11.82 1.48
C SER A 254 -8.86 10.57 1.81
N TYR A 255 -8.46 9.41 1.27
CA TYR A 255 -9.09 8.12 1.57
C TYR A 255 -9.03 7.80 3.07
N ASN A 256 -7.86 7.90 3.68
CA ASN A 256 -7.71 7.64 5.12
C ASN A 256 -8.57 8.58 5.97
N LEU A 257 -8.63 9.86 5.61
CA LEU A 257 -9.46 10.84 6.32
C LEU A 257 -10.96 10.51 6.19
N SER A 258 -11.42 10.15 4.99
CA SER A 258 -12.79 9.70 4.75
C SER A 258 -13.13 8.45 5.59
N GLN A 259 -12.24 7.46 5.66
CA GLN A 259 -12.42 6.25 6.48
C GLN A 259 -12.50 6.56 7.99
N MET A 260 -11.75 7.56 8.47
CA MET A 260 -11.87 8.01 9.87
C MET A 260 -13.25 8.60 10.15
N ILE A 261 -13.82 9.39 9.23
CA ILE A 261 -15.18 9.93 9.39
C ILE A 261 -16.22 8.81 9.35
N ILE A 262 -16.10 7.86 8.42
CA ILE A 262 -16.99 6.69 8.37
C ILE A 262 -16.90 5.88 9.67
N LEU A 263 -15.71 5.71 10.23
CA LEU A 263 -15.55 5.05 11.54
C LEU A 263 -16.26 5.84 12.66
N GLY A 264 -16.15 7.17 12.64
CA GLY A 264 -16.88 8.04 13.58
C GLY A 264 -18.41 7.85 13.50
N ILE A 265 -18.95 7.73 12.26
CA ILE A 265 -20.36 7.42 12.04
C ILE A 265 -20.73 6.05 12.64
N VAL A 266 -19.92 5.02 12.40
CA VAL A 266 -20.17 3.67 12.92
C VAL A 266 -20.10 3.63 14.45
N ASN A 267 -19.16 4.36 15.04
CA ASN A 267 -19.02 4.45 16.49
C ASN A 267 -20.28 5.03 17.16
N SER A 268 -21.02 5.91 16.46
CA SER A 268 -22.29 6.45 16.99
C SER A 268 -23.43 5.41 17.06
N PHE A 269 -23.28 4.25 16.40
CA PHE A 269 -24.26 3.14 16.46
C PHE A 269 -24.03 2.20 17.66
N GLY A 270 -22.97 2.42 18.43
CA GLY A 270 -22.65 1.67 19.63
C GLY A 270 -21.59 0.58 19.45
N THR A 271 -21.12 0.06 20.59
CA THR A 271 -19.96 -0.84 20.67
C THR A 271 -20.13 -2.13 19.86
N LEU A 272 -21.32 -2.75 19.90
CA LEU A 272 -21.61 -3.99 19.17
C LEU A 272 -21.37 -3.82 17.66
N VAL A 273 -21.87 -2.71 17.11
CA VAL A 273 -21.74 -2.41 15.67
C VAL A 273 -20.30 -2.12 15.31
N THR A 274 -19.59 -1.36 16.15
CA THR A 274 -18.17 -1.05 15.96
C THR A 274 -17.30 -2.32 15.96
N VAL A 275 -17.54 -3.24 16.90
CA VAL A 275 -16.84 -4.53 16.97
C VAL A 275 -17.15 -5.38 15.73
N THR A 276 -18.42 -5.43 15.31
CA THR A 276 -18.82 -6.15 14.08
C THR A 276 -18.10 -5.59 12.86
N LYS A 277 -18.03 -4.25 12.71
CA LYS A 277 -17.23 -3.60 11.64
C LYS A 277 -15.78 -4.05 11.70
N GLY A 278 -15.19 -4.07 12.91
CA GLY A 278 -13.79 -4.50 13.09
C GLY A 278 -13.54 -5.89 12.53
N TYR A 279 -14.37 -6.86 12.87
CA TYR A 279 -14.25 -8.23 12.36
C TYR A 279 -14.46 -8.32 10.85
N CYS A 280 -15.49 -7.66 10.31
CA CYS A 280 -15.70 -7.60 8.86
C CYS A 280 -14.50 -6.99 8.12
N THR A 281 -13.86 -5.96 8.68
CA THR A 281 -12.69 -5.31 8.10
C THR A 281 -11.48 -6.25 8.03
N ILE A 282 -11.29 -7.16 9.01
CA ILE A 282 -10.22 -8.16 8.96
C ILE A 282 -10.35 -9.03 7.70
N PHE A 283 -11.57 -9.47 7.39
CA PHE A 283 -11.84 -10.29 6.20
C PHE A 283 -11.67 -9.48 4.91
N ALA A 284 -12.25 -8.29 4.87
CA ALA A 284 -12.12 -7.37 3.74
C ALA A 284 -10.65 -7.03 3.40
N ASN A 285 -9.76 -6.98 4.40
CA ASN A 285 -8.33 -6.73 4.17
C ASN A 285 -7.62 -7.88 3.44
N ILE A 286 -8.11 -9.12 3.54
CA ILE A 286 -7.55 -10.27 2.81
C ILE A 286 -7.87 -10.12 1.32
N ASP A 287 -9.12 -9.82 0.97
CA ASP A 287 -9.56 -9.58 -0.40
C ASP A 287 -8.87 -8.36 -1.01
N TYR A 288 -8.82 -7.25 -0.25
CA TYR A 288 -8.07 -6.05 -0.63
C TYR A 288 -6.60 -6.36 -0.93
N GLY A 289 -5.94 -7.17 -0.08
CA GLY A 289 -4.55 -7.56 -0.25
C GLY A 289 -4.33 -8.31 -1.59
N TYR A 290 -5.23 -9.21 -1.96
CA TYR A 290 -5.14 -9.93 -3.23
C TYR A 290 -5.39 -9.00 -4.43
N ALA A 291 -6.43 -8.16 -4.38
CA ALA A 291 -6.71 -7.17 -5.42
C ALA A 291 -5.51 -6.23 -5.63
N MET A 292 -4.90 -5.75 -4.55
CA MET A 292 -3.71 -4.89 -4.58
C MET A 292 -2.49 -5.62 -5.17
N ALA A 293 -2.30 -6.89 -4.84
CA ALA A 293 -1.18 -7.69 -5.34
C ALA A 293 -1.26 -7.90 -6.86
N ILE A 294 -2.42 -8.32 -7.38
CA ILE A 294 -2.62 -8.53 -8.81
C ILE A 294 -2.56 -7.21 -9.59
N ALA A 295 -3.09 -6.13 -9.00
CA ALA A 295 -3.02 -4.79 -9.58
C ALA A 295 -1.58 -4.28 -9.67
N THR A 296 -0.77 -4.49 -8.62
CA THR A 296 0.65 -4.11 -8.60
C THR A 296 1.47 -4.93 -9.61
N ALA A 297 1.25 -6.23 -9.69
CA ALA A 297 1.87 -7.08 -10.71
C ALA A 297 1.51 -6.62 -12.13
N THR A 298 0.23 -6.28 -12.37
CA THR A 298 -0.24 -5.74 -13.65
C THR A 298 0.41 -4.39 -13.95
N GLN A 299 0.54 -3.50 -12.97
CA GLN A 299 1.18 -2.20 -13.13
C GLN A 299 2.62 -2.34 -13.63
N ILE A 300 3.39 -3.30 -13.11
CA ILE A 300 4.75 -3.60 -13.56
C ILE A 300 4.74 -4.07 -15.02
N VAL A 301 3.88 -5.05 -15.36
CA VAL A 301 3.76 -5.57 -16.74
C VAL A 301 3.38 -4.47 -17.71
N LEU A 302 2.43 -3.60 -17.35
CA LEU A 302 2.04 -2.45 -18.18
C LEU A 302 3.20 -1.48 -18.37
N GLY A 303 4.03 -1.24 -17.35
CA GLY A 303 5.24 -0.42 -17.49
C GLY A 303 6.16 -0.95 -18.59
N TYR A 304 6.42 -2.26 -18.62
CA TYR A 304 7.21 -2.88 -19.69
C TYR A 304 6.56 -2.80 -21.06
N LEU A 305 5.24 -3.01 -21.17
CA LEU A 305 4.51 -2.88 -22.43
C LEU A 305 4.54 -1.45 -22.98
N ILE A 306 4.40 -0.47 -22.09
CA ILE A 306 4.47 0.96 -22.43
C ILE A 306 5.87 1.31 -22.94
N GLY A 307 6.91 0.91 -22.21
CA GLY A 307 8.30 1.15 -22.62
C GLY A 307 8.63 0.50 -23.94
N ALA A 308 8.15 -0.72 -24.19
CA ALA A 308 8.31 -1.44 -25.45
C ALA A 308 7.37 -0.94 -26.58
N ARG A 309 6.59 0.11 -26.35
CA ARG A 309 5.60 0.69 -27.30
C ARG A 309 4.52 -0.30 -27.79
N ARG A 310 4.24 -1.32 -26.99
CA ARG A 310 3.21 -2.33 -27.28
C ARG A 310 1.81 -1.91 -26.76
N LEU A 311 1.35 -0.75 -27.18
CA LEU A 311 0.11 -0.13 -26.69
C LEU A 311 -1.15 -0.98 -26.96
N ASN A 312 -1.17 -1.77 -28.06
CA ASN A 312 -2.29 -2.64 -28.40
C ASN A 312 -2.48 -3.82 -27.43
N ASP A 313 -1.41 -4.22 -26.71
CA ASP A 313 -1.47 -5.32 -25.76
C ASP A 313 -1.95 -4.87 -24.37
N ILE A 314 -1.89 -3.57 -24.10
CA ILE A 314 -2.31 -2.98 -22.81
C ILE A 314 -3.77 -3.30 -22.52
N GLN A 315 -4.68 -3.00 -23.46
CA GLN A 315 -6.11 -3.24 -23.25
C GLN A 315 -6.42 -4.73 -23.07
N LYS A 316 -5.75 -5.61 -23.83
CA LYS A 316 -5.90 -7.06 -23.69
C LYS A 316 -5.45 -7.53 -22.31
N ARG A 317 -4.29 -7.02 -21.84
CA ARG A 317 -3.74 -7.36 -20.52
C ARG A 317 -4.65 -6.89 -19.38
N VAL A 318 -5.13 -5.65 -19.43
CA VAL A 318 -6.04 -5.10 -18.42
C VAL A 318 -7.34 -5.90 -18.35
N ASN A 319 -7.95 -6.20 -19.49
CA ASN A 319 -9.19 -7.01 -19.53
C ASN A 319 -8.97 -8.42 -18.96
N ALA A 320 -7.83 -9.06 -19.26
CA ALA A 320 -7.51 -10.37 -18.71
C ALA A 320 -7.27 -10.32 -17.20
N THR A 321 -6.58 -9.27 -16.71
CA THR A 321 -6.37 -9.06 -15.27
C THR A 321 -7.68 -8.84 -14.53
N LEU A 322 -8.58 -7.99 -15.07
CA LEU A 322 -9.88 -7.73 -14.45
C LEU A 322 -10.71 -9.01 -14.27
N LYS A 323 -10.75 -9.87 -15.30
CA LYS A 323 -11.46 -11.16 -15.19
C LYS A 323 -10.91 -12.02 -14.04
N VAL A 324 -9.59 -12.13 -13.93
CA VAL A 324 -8.94 -12.92 -12.89
C VAL A 324 -9.15 -12.29 -11.51
N ALA A 325 -8.98 -10.96 -11.39
CA ALA A 325 -9.15 -10.23 -10.14
C ALA A 325 -10.59 -10.35 -9.60
N ILE A 326 -11.59 -10.09 -10.46
CA ILE A 326 -13.00 -10.20 -10.07
C ILE A 326 -13.33 -11.65 -9.67
N ALA A 327 -12.94 -12.63 -10.48
CA ALA A 327 -13.22 -14.03 -10.17
C ALA A 327 -12.60 -14.48 -8.84
N ALA A 328 -11.38 -14.05 -8.54
CA ALA A 328 -10.70 -14.41 -7.30
C ALA A 328 -11.31 -13.69 -6.09
N CYS A 329 -11.50 -12.35 -6.15
CA CYS A 329 -12.06 -11.59 -5.01
C CYS A 329 -13.51 -12.02 -4.73
N VAL A 330 -14.35 -12.15 -5.77
CA VAL A 330 -15.73 -12.66 -5.59
C VAL A 330 -15.72 -14.09 -5.05
N GLY A 331 -14.84 -14.95 -5.55
CA GLY A 331 -14.70 -16.32 -5.04
C GLY A 331 -14.34 -16.35 -3.56
N MET A 332 -13.40 -15.51 -3.12
CA MET A 332 -13.03 -15.38 -1.70
C MET A 332 -14.17 -14.81 -0.87
N ALA A 333 -14.83 -13.73 -1.32
CA ALA A 333 -15.96 -13.13 -0.61
C ALA A 333 -17.13 -14.11 -0.47
N VAL A 334 -17.44 -14.91 -1.51
CA VAL A 334 -18.47 -15.97 -1.45
C VAL A 334 -18.07 -17.06 -0.46
N LEU A 335 -16.81 -17.52 -0.46
CA LEU A 335 -16.32 -18.50 0.51
C LEU A 335 -16.41 -17.97 1.95
N MET A 336 -16.05 -16.71 2.18
CA MET A 336 -16.20 -16.06 3.48
C MET A 336 -17.66 -15.90 3.88
N CYS A 337 -18.56 -15.59 2.96
CA CYS A 337 -19.99 -15.50 3.19
C CYS A 337 -20.58 -16.86 3.57
N LEU A 338 -20.24 -17.93 2.84
CA LEU A 338 -20.70 -19.30 3.13
C LEU A 338 -20.14 -19.80 4.47
N GLY A 339 -18.89 -19.54 4.76
CA GLY A 339 -18.22 -19.88 6.03
C GLY A 339 -18.52 -18.91 7.17
N GLY A 340 -19.26 -17.83 6.93
CA GLY A 340 -19.38 -16.68 7.84
C GLY A 340 -19.73 -17.04 9.27
N LYS A 341 -20.65 -17.97 9.51
CA LYS A 341 -20.98 -18.44 10.87
C LYS A 341 -19.75 -18.97 11.61
N TYR A 342 -19.00 -19.87 10.98
CA TYR A 342 -17.83 -20.51 11.60
C TYR A 342 -16.67 -19.54 11.75
N ILE A 343 -16.52 -18.64 10.81
CA ILE A 343 -15.45 -17.64 10.84
C ILE A 343 -15.67 -16.63 11.96
N PHE A 344 -16.90 -16.15 12.19
CA PHE A 344 -17.20 -15.26 13.31
C PHE A 344 -17.07 -15.95 14.67
N LEU A 345 -17.39 -17.26 14.77
CA LEU A 345 -17.20 -18.04 15.99
C LEU A 345 -15.74 -18.14 16.46
N ILE A 346 -14.77 -17.87 15.59
CA ILE A 346 -13.35 -17.77 16.00
C ILE A 346 -13.10 -16.54 16.88
N PHE A 347 -13.93 -15.49 16.73
CA PHE A 347 -13.72 -14.20 17.38
C PHE A 347 -14.75 -13.93 18.51
N THR A 348 -15.97 -14.48 18.41
CA THR A 348 -17.05 -14.17 19.35
C THR A 348 -18.17 -15.21 19.34
N ASP A 349 -18.77 -15.43 20.50
CA ASP A 349 -19.97 -16.26 20.66
C ASP A 349 -21.27 -15.40 20.67
N ASN A 350 -21.17 -14.07 20.53
CA ASN A 350 -22.33 -13.17 20.55
C ASN A 350 -23.18 -13.34 19.28
N PRO A 351 -24.43 -13.82 19.40
CA PRO A 351 -25.29 -14.11 18.26
C PRO A 351 -25.68 -12.87 17.45
N GLU A 352 -25.75 -11.69 18.07
CA GLU A 352 -26.10 -10.43 17.39
C GLU A 352 -24.97 -9.97 16.48
N ILE A 353 -23.71 -10.08 16.96
CA ILE A 353 -22.50 -9.77 16.14
C ILE A 353 -22.43 -10.72 14.96
N ILE A 354 -22.65 -12.03 15.20
CA ILE A 354 -22.61 -13.04 14.13
C ILE A 354 -23.71 -12.78 13.09
N ALA A 355 -24.94 -12.49 13.55
CA ALA A 355 -26.07 -12.22 12.65
C ALA A 355 -25.84 -10.96 11.81
N LEU A 356 -25.40 -9.85 12.42
CA LEU A 356 -25.07 -8.60 11.72
C LEU A 356 -23.90 -8.81 10.76
N GLY A 357 -22.81 -9.43 11.21
CA GLY A 357 -21.62 -9.67 10.39
C GLY A 357 -21.93 -10.51 9.15
N ARG A 358 -22.78 -11.54 9.28
CA ARG A 358 -23.22 -12.34 8.11
C ARG A 358 -24.01 -11.53 7.09
N ARG A 359 -24.86 -10.58 7.52
CA ARG A 359 -25.55 -9.67 6.59
C ARG A 359 -24.57 -8.76 5.87
N ILE A 360 -23.55 -8.27 6.59
CA ILE A 360 -22.48 -7.46 5.99
C ILE A 360 -21.68 -8.26 4.96
N LEU A 361 -21.35 -9.53 5.22
CA LEU A 361 -20.62 -10.36 4.24
C LEU A 361 -21.39 -10.59 2.92
N VAL A 362 -22.72 -10.54 2.95
CA VAL A 362 -23.53 -10.59 1.71
C VAL A 362 -23.31 -9.31 0.88
N ILE A 363 -23.33 -8.13 1.53
CA ILE A 363 -23.08 -6.84 0.87
C ILE A 363 -21.64 -6.76 0.39
N GLU A 364 -20.70 -7.34 1.15
CA GLU A 364 -19.26 -7.39 0.81
C GLU A 364 -19.03 -8.07 -0.55
N ILE A 365 -19.81 -9.07 -0.94
CA ILE A 365 -19.67 -9.69 -2.28
C ILE A 365 -19.81 -8.64 -3.40
N VAL A 366 -20.79 -7.74 -3.27
CA VAL A 366 -20.99 -6.65 -4.26
C VAL A 366 -19.86 -5.63 -4.16
N LEU A 367 -19.45 -5.29 -2.94
CA LEU A 367 -18.36 -4.38 -2.69
C LEU A 367 -17.05 -4.88 -3.32
N GLU A 368 -16.75 -6.17 -3.20
CA GLU A 368 -15.52 -6.77 -3.74
C GLU A 368 -15.50 -6.79 -5.27
N ILE A 369 -16.65 -6.89 -5.95
CA ILE A 369 -16.70 -6.69 -7.41
C ILE A 369 -16.20 -5.28 -7.75
N GLY A 370 -16.77 -4.27 -7.08
CA GLY A 370 -16.40 -2.87 -7.28
C GLY A 370 -14.94 -2.60 -6.94
N ARG A 371 -14.50 -3.10 -5.77
CA ARG A 371 -13.14 -2.92 -5.24
C ARG A 371 -12.07 -3.54 -6.15
N ALA A 372 -12.28 -4.77 -6.63
CA ALA A 372 -11.36 -5.42 -7.56
C ALA A 372 -11.19 -4.60 -8.84
N VAL A 373 -12.30 -4.10 -9.43
CA VAL A 373 -12.25 -3.25 -10.62
C VAL A 373 -11.57 -1.93 -10.31
N ASN A 374 -11.96 -1.25 -9.23
CA ASN A 374 -11.42 0.05 -8.83
C ASN A 374 -9.90 -0.01 -8.61
N ILE A 375 -9.40 -0.96 -7.81
CA ILE A 375 -7.97 -1.09 -7.48
C ILE A 375 -7.15 -1.40 -8.74
N VAL A 376 -7.59 -2.38 -9.54
CA VAL A 376 -6.87 -2.75 -10.77
C VAL A 376 -6.83 -1.57 -11.74
N MET A 377 -7.97 -0.90 -11.96
CA MET A 377 -8.04 0.22 -12.89
C MET A 377 -7.25 1.44 -12.42
N THR A 378 -7.27 1.75 -11.13
CA THR A 378 -6.43 2.80 -10.55
C THR A 378 -4.95 2.56 -10.83
N LYS A 379 -4.44 1.34 -10.56
CA LYS A 379 -3.04 0.99 -10.83
C LYS A 379 -2.71 1.01 -12.33
N CYS A 380 -3.65 0.61 -13.18
CA CYS A 380 -3.49 0.67 -14.64
C CYS A 380 -3.45 2.14 -15.15
N LEU A 381 -4.32 3.02 -14.65
CA LEU A 381 -4.32 4.45 -14.99
C LEU A 381 -3.02 5.13 -14.56
N ILE A 382 -2.54 4.83 -13.35
CA ILE A 382 -1.24 5.32 -12.88
C ILE A 382 -0.11 4.80 -13.76
N ALA A 383 -0.15 3.53 -14.19
CA ALA A 383 0.87 2.94 -15.06
C ALA A 383 0.95 3.64 -16.43
N VAL A 384 -0.17 4.07 -16.99
CA VAL A 384 -0.22 4.82 -18.25
C VAL A 384 0.00 6.33 -18.08
N GLY A 385 0.25 6.81 -16.84
CA GLY A 385 0.53 8.22 -16.53
C GLY A 385 -0.71 9.09 -16.35
N ASP A 386 -1.91 8.52 -16.40
CA ASP A 386 -3.16 9.24 -16.11
C ASP A 386 -3.47 9.14 -14.60
N VAL A 387 -2.79 9.97 -13.82
CA VAL A 387 -2.96 10.01 -12.35
C VAL A 387 -4.07 10.94 -11.90
N LEU A 388 -4.42 11.95 -12.72
CA LEU A 388 -5.41 12.94 -12.34
C LEU A 388 -6.82 12.35 -12.31
N THR A 389 -7.14 11.45 -13.24
CA THR A 389 -8.46 10.80 -13.28
C THR A 389 -8.75 10.01 -11.98
N PRO A 390 -7.90 9.05 -11.54
CA PRO A 390 -8.15 8.34 -10.29
C PRO A 390 -8.11 9.27 -9.07
N THR A 391 -7.25 10.30 -9.06
CA THR A 391 -7.17 11.24 -7.94
C THR A 391 -8.44 12.08 -7.81
N THR A 392 -8.89 12.73 -8.88
CA THR A 392 -10.06 13.65 -8.81
C THR A 392 -11.36 12.89 -8.56
N VAL A 393 -11.60 11.81 -9.32
CA VAL A 393 -12.78 10.96 -9.14
C VAL A 393 -12.70 10.26 -7.77
N GLY A 394 -11.53 9.74 -7.39
CA GLY A 394 -11.33 9.09 -6.10
C GLY A 394 -11.72 10.01 -4.94
N ILE A 395 -11.12 11.20 -4.84
CA ILE A 395 -11.43 12.15 -3.78
C ILE A 395 -12.92 12.52 -3.79
N THR A 396 -13.48 12.87 -4.94
CA THR A 396 -14.88 13.28 -5.01
C THR A 396 -15.82 12.18 -4.49
N PHE A 397 -15.65 10.95 -4.94
CA PHE A 397 -16.56 9.85 -4.58
C PHE A 397 -16.34 9.36 -3.15
N GLN A 398 -15.12 9.36 -2.64
CA GLN A 398 -14.84 9.05 -1.22
C GLN A 398 -15.62 9.95 -0.26
N TRP A 399 -15.78 11.24 -0.60
CA TRP A 399 -16.52 12.18 0.24
C TRP A 399 -18.02 12.17 -0.03
N VAL A 400 -18.42 12.22 -1.30
CA VAL A 400 -19.84 12.37 -1.68
C VAL A 400 -20.60 11.06 -1.57
N VAL A 401 -20.00 9.94 -1.99
CA VAL A 401 -20.69 8.65 -2.01
C VAL A 401 -20.37 7.84 -0.76
N ALA A 402 -19.07 7.63 -0.43
CA ALA A 402 -18.74 6.82 0.72
C ALA A 402 -19.06 7.53 2.05
N ALA A 403 -18.51 8.71 2.33
CA ALA A 403 -18.68 9.36 3.63
C ALA A 403 -20.10 9.95 3.79
N ALA A 404 -20.55 10.81 2.87
CA ALA A 404 -21.89 11.40 2.96
C ALA A 404 -23.01 10.34 2.77
N GLY A 405 -22.80 9.34 1.89
CA GLY A 405 -23.70 8.21 1.74
C GLY A 405 -23.80 7.37 3.01
N SER A 406 -22.69 7.11 3.70
CA SER A 406 -22.66 6.41 4.99
C SER A 406 -23.45 7.14 6.05
N TRP A 407 -23.33 8.47 6.12
CA TRP A 407 -24.12 9.28 7.01
C TRP A 407 -25.62 9.25 6.65
N LEU A 408 -25.94 9.38 5.34
CA LEU A 408 -27.32 9.38 4.88
C LEU A 408 -27.99 8.02 5.11
N LEU A 409 -27.42 6.94 4.59
CA LEU A 409 -28.02 5.60 4.67
C LEU A 409 -27.91 5.01 6.08
N GLY A 410 -26.74 5.15 6.72
CA GLY A 410 -26.49 4.59 8.04
C GLY A 410 -27.22 5.34 9.16
N SER A 411 -27.05 6.66 9.23
CA SER A 411 -27.57 7.47 10.35
C SER A 411 -28.97 8.04 10.06
N LYS A 412 -29.17 8.73 8.93
CA LYS A 412 -30.45 9.43 8.65
C LYS A 412 -31.58 8.49 8.31
N LEU A 413 -31.34 7.47 7.48
CA LEU A 413 -32.34 6.44 7.12
C LEU A 413 -32.40 5.30 8.12
N GLY A 414 -31.48 5.25 9.09
CA GLY A 414 -31.50 4.26 10.17
C GLY A 414 -31.10 2.84 9.76
N TRP A 415 -30.43 2.67 8.60
CA TRP A 415 -30.00 1.34 8.15
C TRP A 415 -28.75 0.83 8.87
N GLY A 416 -28.18 1.62 9.80
CA GLY A 416 -27.03 1.25 10.60
C GLY A 416 -25.81 0.83 9.77
N LEU A 417 -25.17 -0.26 10.16
CA LEU A 417 -23.95 -0.74 9.51
C LEU A 417 -24.17 -1.21 8.06
N GLU A 418 -25.34 -1.81 7.77
CA GLU A 418 -25.70 -2.20 6.41
C GLU A 418 -25.72 -1.00 5.46
N GLY A 419 -26.31 0.12 5.92
CA GLY A 419 -26.33 1.36 5.15
C GLY A 419 -24.94 1.91 4.85
N VAL A 420 -24.03 1.84 5.82
CA VAL A 420 -22.63 2.23 5.64
C VAL A 420 -21.94 1.34 4.59
N TRP A 421 -22.11 0.02 4.67
CA TRP A 421 -21.53 -0.93 3.70
C TRP A 421 -22.08 -0.75 2.30
N ILE A 422 -23.38 -0.48 2.16
CA ILE A 422 -24.01 -0.18 0.84
C ILE A 422 -23.42 1.09 0.24
N ALA A 423 -23.20 2.15 1.03
CA ALA A 423 -22.56 3.39 0.57
C ALA A 423 -21.13 3.15 0.09
N MET A 424 -20.35 2.36 0.85
CA MET A 424 -18.99 1.97 0.47
C MET A 424 -18.99 1.10 -0.80
N ALA A 425 -19.91 0.14 -0.92
CA ALA A 425 -20.06 -0.69 -2.12
C ALA A 425 -20.42 0.16 -3.36
N ALA A 426 -21.34 1.12 -3.21
CA ALA A 426 -21.71 2.03 -4.28
C ALA A 426 -20.51 2.89 -4.74
N ASP A 427 -19.72 3.41 -3.79
CA ASP A 427 -18.50 4.16 -4.07
C ASP A 427 -17.51 3.33 -4.90
N GLU A 428 -17.16 2.13 -4.44
CA GLU A 428 -16.21 1.25 -5.12
C GLU A 428 -16.70 0.84 -6.52
N CYS A 429 -17.98 0.47 -6.65
CA CYS A 429 -18.58 0.06 -7.92
C CYS A 429 -18.61 1.22 -8.93
N VAL A 430 -19.04 2.41 -8.50
CA VAL A 430 -19.17 3.56 -9.42
C VAL A 430 -17.80 4.07 -9.85
N ARG A 431 -16.85 4.20 -8.92
CA ARG A 431 -15.46 4.56 -9.28
C ARG A 431 -14.85 3.53 -10.24
N GLY A 432 -14.98 2.24 -9.92
CA GLY A 432 -14.49 1.16 -10.79
C GLY A 432 -15.08 1.22 -12.19
N LEU A 433 -16.39 1.46 -12.31
CA LEU A 433 -17.08 1.60 -13.61
C LEU A 433 -16.58 2.83 -14.38
N ILE A 434 -16.46 3.98 -13.72
CA ILE A 434 -15.95 5.23 -14.34
C ILE A 434 -14.55 4.99 -14.91
N TYR A 435 -13.64 4.39 -14.11
CA TYR A 435 -12.29 4.12 -14.55
C TYR A 435 -12.23 3.10 -15.69
N ALA A 436 -13.02 2.04 -15.62
CA ALA A 436 -13.09 1.02 -16.68
C ALA A 436 -13.59 1.62 -18.01
N VAL A 437 -14.64 2.46 -17.97
CA VAL A 437 -15.18 3.15 -19.15
C VAL A 437 -14.17 4.16 -19.70
N HIS A 438 -13.51 4.94 -18.83
CA HIS A 438 -12.47 5.90 -19.20
C HIS A 438 -11.30 5.21 -19.91
N PHE A 439 -10.83 4.09 -19.35
CA PHE A 439 -9.74 3.30 -19.90
C PHE A 439 -10.11 2.65 -21.24
N LYS A 440 -11.31 2.03 -21.32
CA LYS A 440 -11.84 1.39 -22.53
C LYS A 440 -12.02 2.37 -23.70
N LYS A 441 -12.42 3.62 -23.40
CA LYS A 441 -12.54 4.70 -24.41
C LYS A 441 -11.17 5.29 -24.81
N GLU A 442 -10.08 4.71 -24.33
CA GLU A 442 -8.71 5.12 -24.61
C GLU A 442 -8.43 6.61 -24.34
N ARG A 443 -9.21 7.24 -23.44
CA ARG A 443 -9.08 8.66 -23.10
C ARG A 443 -7.73 8.98 -22.44
N TRP A 444 -7.14 7.99 -21.77
CA TRP A 444 -5.80 8.07 -21.22
C TRP A 444 -4.74 8.36 -22.29
N LYS A 445 -4.94 7.97 -23.54
CA LYS A 445 -4.01 8.24 -24.66
C LYS A 445 -3.84 9.74 -24.93
N LYS A 446 -4.83 10.58 -24.62
CA LYS A 446 -4.74 12.04 -24.76
C LYS A 446 -3.74 12.66 -23.78
N ASN A 447 -3.64 12.08 -22.59
CA ASN A 447 -2.74 12.52 -21.51
C ASN A 447 -1.48 11.67 -21.42
N PHE A 448 -1.35 10.71 -22.35
CA PHE A 448 -0.23 9.77 -22.36
C PHE A 448 1.09 10.50 -22.59
N LYS A 449 1.82 10.67 -21.51
CA LYS A 449 3.21 11.12 -21.51
C LYS A 449 4.09 9.91 -21.25
N GLY A 450 4.17 8.98 -22.21
CA GLY A 450 5.14 7.90 -22.14
C GLY A 450 6.54 8.46 -21.91
N VAL A 451 7.41 7.69 -21.29
CA VAL A 451 8.78 8.07 -21.06
C VAL A 451 9.42 8.38 -22.41
N LYS A 452 9.87 9.64 -22.61
CA LYS A 452 10.65 10.02 -23.80
C LYS A 452 12.02 9.40 -23.69
N THR A 453 12.41 8.63 -24.69
CA THR A 453 13.77 8.12 -24.81
C THR A 453 14.75 9.24 -25.22
N GLU A 454 16.06 9.05 -24.99
CA GLU A 454 17.07 10.05 -25.40
C GLU A 454 17.01 10.41 -26.89
N ALA A 455 16.64 9.45 -27.74
CA ALA A 455 16.44 9.70 -29.18
C ALA A 455 15.35 10.76 -29.44
N GLU A 456 14.31 10.81 -28.62
CA GLU A 456 13.21 11.78 -28.73
C GLU A 456 13.49 13.12 -28.01
N LEU A 457 14.45 13.14 -27.11
CA LEU A 457 14.88 14.37 -26.41
C LEU A 457 15.99 15.10 -27.18
N GLY A 458 16.69 14.41 -28.10
CA GLY A 458 17.73 14.99 -28.99
C GLY A 458 17.17 15.59 -30.28
N GLU A 459 15.91 15.32 -30.63
CA GLU A 459 15.21 15.89 -31.79
C GLU A 459 14.31 17.10 -31.46
N ALA A 460 14.21 17.51 -30.19
CA ALA A 460 13.44 18.65 -29.70
C ALA A 460 14.33 19.76 -29.15
#